data_b41e0e92d36a926de2b24e5115825fc4
#
_entry.id   b41e0e92d36a926de2b24e5115825fc4
#
_cell.length_a   1.000
_cell.length_b   1.000
_cell.length_c   1.000
_cell.angle_alpha   90.00
_cell.angle_beta   90.00
_cell.angle_gamma   90.00
#
_symmetry.space_group_name_H-M   'P 1'
#
loop_
_entity.id
_entity.type
_entity.pdbx_description
1 polymer ?
#
loop_
_entity_poly.entity_id
_entity_poly.type
_entity_poly.pdbx_seq_one_letter_code
_entity_poly.pdbx_strand_id
1 'polypeptide(L)'
;AKEVMADRPHGHIMQAQAGYKADENIVSTTCFADGIFNSHLTQGNTNFNILLSVCTSQFNDSPETGQRIFVNIEGTVFLLGIPSAFEMGLNHCRWIYKSGKYIFQVRTWTSKTSPRVNMDFRVLSGENVKLLISNHFDRSNGWSVEPGNDTGEFVARPEPGSMISSKFPQAQFRIVVNSKSNYKSFGDEALHWDLKSHGDPFFILEVKRTNRFSMSFVGEVCAAVSIEKIKNNDKQFAIDCLHAQAALKDMSLGLSLKGDNADIEAIQEIMPWYCMNAVTHFLTPHGLEQFGGAAWGTRDVSQGPFDLLLTLQKYDEAKQVLRTLFSNQNAAGDWPQWWMFDSYFNVRAADCHGDVYYWC
;
A
#
# COMPACT_ATOMS: atom_id res chain seq x y z
N ALA A 1 -21.30 -5.82 -7.05
CA ALA A 1 -22.19 -5.78 -8.23
C ALA A 1 -21.85 -4.61 -9.16
N LYS A 2 -21.60 -3.41 -8.62
CA LYS A 2 -21.27 -2.22 -9.45
C LYS A 2 -19.90 -2.35 -10.14
N GLU A 3 -18.91 -2.97 -9.49
CA GLU A 3 -17.60 -3.21 -10.07
C GLU A 3 -17.68 -4.15 -11.28
N VAL A 4 -18.49 -5.20 -11.19
CA VAL A 4 -18.73 -6.11 -12.30
C VAL A 4 -19.41 -5.40 -13.46
N MET A 5 -20.35 -4.50 -13.16
CA MET A 5 -21.06 -3.71 -14.18
C MET A 5 -20.19 -2.61 -14.81
N ALA A 6 -19.18 -2.14 -14.09
CA ALA A 6 -18.31 -1.08 -14.58
C ALA A 6 -17.34 -1.56 -15.67
N ASP A 7 -17.12 -2.87 -15.78
CA ASP A 7 -16.23 -3.52 -16.77
C ASP A 7 -14.86 -2.79 -16.88
N ARG A 8 -14.30 -2.44 -15.77
CA ARG A 8 -13.00 -1.77 -15.67
C ARG A 8 -12.30 -2.11 -14.36
N PRO A 9 -10.95 -2.08 -14.31
CA PRO A 9 -10.20 -2.28 -13.10
C PRO A 9 -10.54 -1.26 -12.03
N HIS A 10 -10.59 -1.71 -10.78
CA HIS A 10 -10.78 -0.85 -9.61
C HIS A 10 -9.58 -1.01 -8.69
N GLY A 11 -9.05 0.10 -8.21
CA GLY A 11 -7.98 0.15 -7.24
C GLY A 11 -8.44 0.71 -5.90
N HIS A 12 -7.77 0.30 -4.84
CA HIS A 12 -7.92 0.85 -3.50
C HIS A 12 -6.56 1.04 -2.86
N ILE A 13 -6.31 2.25 -2.35
CA ILE A 13 -5.09 2.55 -1.61
C ILE A 13 -5.35 2.31 -0.13
N MET A 14 -4.62 1.35 0.42
CA MET A 14 -4.66 1.02 1.83
C MET A 14 -3.44 1.60 2.53
N GLN A 15 -3.67 2.37 3.56
CA GLN A 15 -2.63 3.00 4.35
C GLN A 15 -2.46 2.30 5.69
N ALA A 16 -1.23 1.96 6.04
CA ALA A 16 -0.88 1.56 7.39
C ALA A 16 -0.73 2.79 8.29
N GLN A 17 -0.96 2.61 9.55
CA GLN A 17 -1.03 3.63 10.60
C GLN A 17 -2.27 4.54 10.51
N ALA A 18 -2.72 4.98 11.68
CA ALA A 18 -3.79 5.95 11.84
C ALA A 18 -3.19 7.31 12.20
N GLY A 19 -3.95 8.35 11.94
CA GLY A 19 -3.60 9.72 12.29
C GLY A 19 -3.79 10.67 11.12
N TYR A 20 -3.47 11.93 11.36
CA TYR A 20 -3.67 13.04 10.41
C TYR A 20 -2.36 13.77 10.10
N LYS A 21 -1.25 13.20 10.56
CA LYS A 21 0.07 13.74 10.30
C LYS A 21 0.77 12.90 9.25
N ALA A 22 1.10 13.51 8.12
CA ALA A 22 1.92 12.87 7.12
C ALA A 22 3.36 12.74 7.62
N ASP A 23 3.97 11.56 7.46
CA ASP A 23 5.37 11.34 7.77
C ASP A 23 5.98 10.23 6.90
N GLU A 24 7.29 10.11 6.92
CA GLU A 24 8.05 9.16 6.10
C GLU A 24 7.89 7.69 6.56
N ASN A 25 7.35 7.44 7.75
CA ASN A 25 7.15 6.08 8.25
C ASN A 25 5.81 5.47 7.83
N ILE A 26 4.97 6.21 7.10
CA ILE A 26 3.72 5.71 6.59
C ILE A 26 3.99 4.69 5.47
N VAL A 27 3.37 3.52 5.57
CA VAL A 27 3.38 2.51 4.52
C VAL A 27 2.02 2.46 3.86
N SER A 28 2.01 2.44 2.54
CA SER A 28 0.78 2.24 1.78
C SER A 28 0.95 1.17 0.71
N THR A 29 -0.15 0.55 0.35
CA THR A 29 -0.22 -0.37 -0.77
C THR A 29 -1.47 -0.11 -1.59
N THR A 30 -1.36 -0.26 -2.90
CA THR A 30 -2.49 -0.20 -3.80
C THR A 30 -2.90 -1.63 -4.17
N CYS A 31 -4.18 -1.93 -4.10
CA CYS A 31 -4.75 -3.22 -4.47
C CYS A 31 -5.79 -3.04 -5.56
N PHE A 32 -5.84 -3.96 -6.52
CA PHE A 32 -6.75 -3.89 -7.65
C PHE A 32 -7.68 -5.11 -7.69
N ALA A 33 -8.90 -4.90 -8.18
CA ALA A 33 -9.92 -5.95 -8.25
C ALA A 33 -9.52 -7.11 -9.18
N ASP A 34 -8.79 -6.83 -10.24
CA ASP A 34 -8.43 -7.79 -11.29
C ASP A 34 -7.01 -8.36 -11.17
N GLY A 35 -6.29 -8.00 -10.13
CA GLY A 35 -4.94 -8.49 -9.90
C GLY A 35 -4.55 -8.49 -8.43
N ILE A 36 -3.69 -9.43 -8.05
CA ILE A 36 -3.13 -9.46 -6.73
C ILE A 36 -1.80 -8.74 -6.75
N PHE A 37 -1.69 -7.67 -5.97
CA PHE A 37 -0.42 -6.95 -5.77
C PHE A 37 0.34 -6.58 -7.02
N ASN A 38 -0.33 -6.53 -8.09
CA ASN A 38 0.19 -5.84 -9.25
C ASN A 38 0.23 -4.34 -8.95
N SER A 39 0.73 -3.95 -7.78
CA SER A 39 0.56 -2.64 -7.20
C SER A 39 1.78 -2.18 -6.43
N HIS A 40 1.78 -0.91 -6.07
CA HIS A 40 2.83 -0.33 -5.24
C HIS A 40 2.80 -0.86 -3.81
N LEU A 41 3.97 -1.03 -3.25
CA LEU A 41 4.18 -1.01 -1.80
C LEU A 41 5.19 0.09 -1.54
N THR A 42 4.76 1.15 -0.90
CA THR A 42 5.57 2.36 -0.68
C THR A 42 5.67 2.69 0.79
N GLN A 43 6.76 3.33 1.14
CA GLN A 43 6.96 3.92 2.46
C GLN A 43 7.13 5.42 2.32
N GLY A 44 6.54 6.18 3.25
CA GLY A 44 6.48 7.61 3.13
C GLY A 44 5.54 8.05 2.01
N ASN A 45 5.77 9.23 1.48
CA ASN A 45 4.94 9.83 0.46
C ASN A 45 5.71 10.21 -0.80
N THR A 46 6.79 9.53 -1.07
CA THR A 46 7.64 9.75 -2.24
C THR A 46 7.73 8.51 -3.09
N ASN A 47 7.72 8.68 -4.41
CA ASN A 47 7.77 7.55 -5.33
C ASN A 47 9.12 6.85 -5.38
N PHE A 48 10.17 7.43 -4.82
CA PHE A 48 11.46 6.75 -4.71
C PHE A 48 11.51 5.72 -3.57
N ASN A 49 10.51 5.69 -2.69
CA ASN A 49 10.36 4.66 -1.65
C ASN A 49 9.54 3.45 -2.10
N ILE A 50 9.27 3.32 -3.38
CA ILE A 50 8.49 2.20 -3.93
C ILE A 50 9.33 0.92 -3.89
N LEU A 51 8.77 -0.14 -3.32
CA LEU A 51 9.41 -1.45 -3.25
C LEU A 51 8.97 -2.36 -4.40
N LEU A 52 7.67 -2.57 -4.57
CA LEU A 52 7.16 -3.61 -5.46
C LEU A 52 6.85 -3.14 -6.87
N SER A 53 6.59 -1.88 -7.10
CA SER A 53 6.22 -1.41 -8.43
C SER A 53 6.43 0.09 -8.57
N VAL A 54 6.92 0.50 -9.73
CA VAL A 54 7.01 1.90 -10.15
C VAL A 54 5.90 2.28 -11.14
N CYS A 55 4.89 1.44 -11.28
CA CYS A 55 3.81 1.70 -12.21
C CYS A 55 3.11 3.02 -11.88
N THR A 56 3.04 3.92 -12.86
CA THR A 56 2.37 5.22 -12.73
C THR A 56 0.91 5.19 -13.18
N SER A 57 0.47 4.07 -13.75
CA SER A 57 -0.92 3.86 -14.15
C SER A 57 -1.74 3.29 -13.02
N GLN A 58 -2.94 3.83 -12.83
CA GLN A 58 -3.92 3.29 -11.88
C GLN A 58 -4.37 1.86 -12.24
N PHE A 59 -4.18 1.45 -13.47
CA PHE A 59 -4.51 0.10 -13.95
C PHE A 59 -3.37 -0.88 -13.73
N ASN A 60 -2.20 -0.39 -13.37
CA ASN A 60 -0.99 -1.16 -13.14
C ASN A 60 -0.76 -2.22 -14.24
N ASP A 61 -0.72 -1.75 -15.45
CA ASP A 61 -0.60 -2.54 -16.67
C ASP A 61 0.81 -3.08 -16.93
N SER A 62 1.76 -2.82 -16.02
CA SER A 62 3.08 -3.43 -16.11
C SER A 62 3.03 -4.91 -15.74
N PRO A 63 3.20 -5.83 -16.69
CA PRO A 63 3.07 -7.26 -16.44
C PRO A 63 4.21 -7.83 -15.60
N GLU A 64 5.29 -7.09 -15.43
CA GLU A 64 6.54 -7.59 -14.85
C GLU A 64 6.67 -7.30 -13.36
N THR A 65 6.08 -6.21 -12.87
CA THR A 65 6.27 -5.71 -11.51
C THR A 65 5.21 -6.20 -10.53
N GLY A 66 5.48 -6.05 -9.24
CA GLY A 66 4.57 -6.36 -8.15
C GLY A 66 4.69 -7.79 -7.61
N GLN A 67 3.68 -8.18 -6.85
CA GLN A 67 3.60 -9.53 -6.29
C GLN A 67 2.64 -10.38 -7.11
N ARG A 68 3.02 -11.65 -7.35
CA ARG A 68 2.18 -12.65 -7.99
C ARG A 68 2.18 -13.94 -7.20
N ILE A 69 1.03 -14.60 -7.16
CA ILE A 69 0.86 -15.89 -6.51
C ILE A 69 0.48 -16.93 -7.55
N PHE A 70 1.29 -17.95 -7.64
CA PHE A 70 1.03 -19.12 -8.48
C PHE A 70 0.68 -20.30 -7.59
N VAL A 71 -0.35 -21.03 -7.97
CA VAL A 71 -0.75 -22.30 -7.33
C VAL A 71 -0.43 -23.46 -8.25
N ASN A 72 0.15 -24.51 -7.69
CA ASN A 72 0.38 -25.76 -8.41
C ASN A 72 -0.64 -26.79 -7.94
N ILE A 73 -1.50 -27.20 -8.86
CA ILE A 73 -2.53 -28.24 -8.67
C ILE A 73 -2.15 -29.43 -9.54
N GLU A 74 -1.78 -30.54 -8.92
CA GLU A 74 -1.49 -31.80 -9.61
C GLU A 74 -0.46 -31.66 -10.75
N GLY A 75 0.53 -30.79 -10.58
CA GLY A 75 1.59 -30.56 -11.55
C GLY A 75 1.33 -29.39 -12.51
N THR A 76 0.12 -28.89 -12.59
CA THR A 76 -0.20 -27.72 -13.41
C THR A 76 -0.12 -26.45 -12.58
N VAL A 77 0.57 -25.43 -13.11
CA VAL A 77 0.79 -24.14 -12.45
C VAL A 77 -0.19 -23.11 -13.01
N PHE A 78 -0.91 -22.46 -12.12
CA PHE A 78 -1.86 -21.39 -12.44
C PHE A 78 -1.49 -20.10 -11.71
N LEU A 79 -1.49 -18.99 -12.44
CA LEU A 79 -1.45 -17.65 -11.83
C LEU A 79 -2.83 -17.34 -11.24
N LEU A 80 -2.85 -16.87 -9.99
CA LEU A 80 -4.03 -16.24 -9.41
C LEU A 80 -4.14 -14.82 -9.97
N GLY A 81 -4.80 -14.67 -11.11
CA GLY A 81 -5.01 -13.39 -11.81
C GLY A 81 -6.38 -12.80 -11.48
N ILE A 82 -7.30 -12.84 -12.45
CA ILE A 82 -8.66 -12.32 -12.31
C ILE A 82 -9.44 -13.18 -11.30
N PRO A 83 -9.97 -12.62 -10.21
CA PRO A 83 -10.71 -13.37 -9.21
C PRO A 83 -12.15 -13.68 -9.64
N SER A 84 -12.73 -14.71 -9.03
CA SER A 84 -14.17 -15.01 -9.17
C SER A 84 -15.03 -14.04 -8.35
N ALA A 85 -14.48 -13.48 -7.28
CA ALA A 85 -15.11 -12.44 -6.46
C ALA A 85 -14.04 -11.57 -5.79
N PHE A 86 -14.35 -10.30 -5.60
CA PHE A 86 -13.50 -9.33 -4.93
C PHE A 86 -14.29 -8.60 -3.84
N GLU A 87 -13.65 -8.40 -2.70
CA GLU A 87 -14.19 -7.61 -1.60
C GLU A 87 -13.18 -6.51 -1.23
N MET A 88 -13.68 -5.31 -1.13
CA MET A 88 -12.92 -4.15 -0.68
C MET A 88 -13.47 -3.67 0.66
N GLY A 89 -12.63 -3.63 1.68
CA GLY A 89 -12.94 -3.10 3.00
C GLY A 89 -12.10 -1.87 3.33
N LEU A 90 -12.32 -1.29 4.50
CA LEU A 90 -11.67 -0.05 4.91
C LEU A 90 -10.13 -0.15 4.93
N ASN A 91 -9.61 -1.27 5.40
CA ASN A 91 -8.18 -1.51 5.52
C ASN A 91 -7.75 -2.86 4.94
N HIS A 92 -8.60 -3.47 4.13
CA HIS A 92 -8.31 -4.77 3.56
C HIS A 92 -8.93 -4.95 2.18
N CYS A 93 -8.35 -5.85 1.41
CA CYS A 93 -8.91 -6.42 0.18
C CYS A 93 -8.89 -7.94 0.28
N ARG A 94 -9.86 -8.59 -0.37
CA ARG A 94 -9.96 -10.04 -0.42
C ARG A 94 -10.34 -10.48 -1.81
N TRP A 95 -9.57 -11.40 -2.36
CA TRP A 95 -9.79 -12.04 -3.65
C TRP A 95 -10.17 -13.49 -3.44
N ILE A 96 -11.21 -13.94 -4.11
CA ILE A 96 -11.68 -15.33 -4.10
C ILE A 96 -11.53 -15.90 -5.50
N TYR A 97 -10.89 -17.04 -5.58
CA TYR A 97 -10.67 -17.76 -6.83
C TYR A 97 -11.32 -19.14 -6.74
N LYS A 98 -12.24 -19.42 -7.67
CA LYS A 98 -12.90 -20.73 -7.77
C LYS A 98 -12.48 -21.43 -9.06
N SER A 99 -11.96 -22.64 -8.93
CA SER A 99 -11.59 -23.51 -10.06
C SER A 99 -11.91 -24.95 -9.70
N GLY A 100 -12.95 -25.51 -10.32
CA GLY A 100 -13.42 -26.87 -10.04
C GLY A 100 -13.77 -27.09 -8.56
N LYS A 101 -13.10 -28.04 -7.91
CA LYS A 101 -13.25 -28.33 -6.47
C LYS A 101 -12.52 -27.35 -5.56
N TYR A 102 -11.63 -26.54 -6.13
CA TYR A 102 -10.79 -25.62 -5.36
C TYR A 102 -11.45 -24.28 -5.19
N ILE A 103 -11.33 -23.72 -3.98
CA ILE A 103 -11.62 -22.33 -3.67
C ILE A 103 -10.43 -21.77 -2.90
N PHE A 104 -9.78 -20.76 -3.46
CA PHE A 104 -8.67 -20.05 -2.80
C PHE A 104 -9.12 -18.67 -2.37
N GLN A 105 -8.57 -18.22 -1.27
CA GLN A 105 -8.66 -16.85 -0.80
C GLN A 105 -7.26 -16.27 -0.70
N VAL A 106 -7.10 -15.06 -1.21
CA VAL A 106 -6.00 -14.17 -0.84
C VAL A 106 -6.61 -12.97 -0.15
N ARG A 107 -5.98 -12.51 0.91
CA ARG A 107 -6.41 -11.35 1.66
C ARG A 107 -5.19 -10.51 2.03
N THR A 108 -5.32 -9.20 1.85
CA THR A 108 -4.38 -8.22 2.34
C THR A 108 -5.03 -7.24 3.26
N TRP A 109 -4.27 -6.73 4.21
CA TRP A 109 -4.73 -5.65 5.07
C TRP A 109 -3.58 -4.86 5.65
N THR A 110 -3.88 -3.62 6.02
CA THR A 110 -2.97 -2.72 6.70
C THR A 110 -3.26 -2.66 8.19
N SER A 111 -2.22 -2.42 9.00
CA SER A 111 -2.36 -2.14 10.43
C SER A 111 -2.50 -0.63 10.65
N LYS A 112 -3.36 -0.22 11.57
CA LYS A 112 -3.47 1.18 12.00
C LYS A 112 -2.53 1.54 13.16
N THR A 113 -1.75 0.58 13.65
CA THR A 113 -0.83 0.78 14.79
C THR A 113 0.64 0.58 14.43
N SER A 114 0.93 0.16 13.20
CA SER A 114 2.31 -0.04 12.73
C SER A 114 2.40 0.11 11.21
N PRO A 115 3.56 0.50 10.65
CA PRO A 115 3.78 0.63 9.21
C PRO A 115 3.90 -0.74 8.55
N ARG A 116 2.79 -1.48 8.49
CA ARG A 116 2.74 -2.89 8.09
C ARG A 116 1.61 -3.18 7.13
N VAL A 117 1.95 -3.92 6.08
CA VAL A 117 1.01 -4.55 5.15
C VAL A 117 1.12 -6.06 5.31
N ASN A 118 -0.01 -6.72 5.52
CA ASN A 118 -0.10 -8.16 5.68
C ASN A 118 -0.75 -8.81 4.47
N MET A 119 -0.33 -10.03 4.15
CA MET A 119 -0.96 -10.89 3.16
C MET A 119 -1.15 -12.28 3.72
N ASP A 120 -2.32 -12.89 3.52
CA ASP A 120 -2.53 -14.32 3.74
C ASP A 120 -3.20 -15.00 2.53
N PHE A 121 -2.79 -16.22 2.30
CA PHE A 121 -3.39 -17.16 1.34
C PHE A 121 -4.04 -18.31 2.09
N ARG A 122 -5.19 -18.78 1.59
CA ARG A 122 -5.92 -19.95 2.15
C ARG A 122 -6.56 -20.79 1.08
N VAL A 123 -6.57 -22.08 1.30
CA VAL A 123 -7.45 -23.02 0.61
C VAL A 123 -8.73 -23.15 1.44
N LEU A 124 -9.83 -22.60 0.94
CA LEU A 124 -11.15 -22.69 1.58
C LEU A 124 -11.87 -24.00 1.23
N SER A 125 -11.58 -24.54 0.04
CA SER A 125 -12.07 -25.84 -0.42
C SER A 125 -11.02 -26.49 -1.32
N GLY A 126 -10.92 -27.81 -1.29
CA GLY A 126 -9.93 -28.59 -2.01
C GLY A 126 -8.77 -29.07 -1.13
N GLU A 127 -7.73 -29.54 -1.76
CA GLU A 127 -6.54 -30.09 -1.11
C GLU A 127 -5.45 -29.04 -0.90
N ASN A 128 -4.46 -29.38 -0.09
CA ASN A 128 -3.25 -28.57 0.03
C ASN A 128 -2.55 -28.41 -1.32
N VAL A 129 -2.05 -27.22 -1.61
CA VAL A 129 -1.36 -26.88 -2.86
C VAL A 129 0.07 -26.44 -2.61
N LYS A 130 0.92 -26.53 -3.62
CA LYS A 130 2.20 -25.82 -3.63
C LYS A 130 2.00 -24.41 -4.12
N LEU A 131 2.75 -23.45 -3.55
CA LEU A 131 2.70 -22.06 -3.97
C LEU A 131 4.07 -21.61 -4.46
N LEU A 132 4.06 -20.70 -5.41
CA LEU A 132 5.20 -19.87 -5.73
C LEU A 132 4.73 -18.42 -5.63
N ILE A 133 5.37 -17.66 -4.76
CA ILE A 133 5.08 -16.24 -4.54
C ILE A 133 6.26 -15.45 -5.08
N SER A 134 6.02 -14.75 -6.15
CA SER A 134 7.01 -13.91 -6.83
C SER A 134 6.79 -12.46 -6.42
N ASN A 135 7.85 -11.81 -5.96
CA ASN A 135 7.90 -10.39 -5.70
C ASN A 135 8.95 -9.79 -6.63
N HIS A 136 8.52 -8.93 -7.55
CA HIS A 136 9.40 -8.17 -8.41
C HIS A 136 9.58 -6.77 -7.85
N PHE A 137 10.79 -6.43 -7.48
CA PHE A 137 11.09 -5.14 -6.88
C PHE A 137 11.37 -4.08 -7.94
N ASP A 138 11.25 -2.82 -7.54
CA ASP A 138 11.58 -1.70 -8.39
C ASP A 138 13.05 -1.72 -8.83
N ARG A 139 13.28 -1.66 -10.14
CA ARG A 139 14.63 -1.62 -10.72
C ARG A 139 15.27 -0.25 -10.62
N SER A 140 14.51 0.83 -10.56
CA SER A 140 15.05 2.19 -10.65
C SER A 140 15.91 2.55 -9.45
N ASN A 141 15.65 1.94 -8.29
CA ASN A 141 16.43 2.13 -7.08
C ASN A 141 17.38 0.97 -6.77
N GLY A 142 17.24 -0.16 -7.48
CA GLY A 142 17.92 -1.40 -7.11
C GLY A 142 17.57 -1.82 -5.68
N TRP A 143 17.25 -3.08 -5.49
CA TRP A 143 16.95 -3.62 -4.17
C TRP A 143 17.68 -4.93 -3.97
N SER A 144 18.37 -5.06 -2.86
CA SER A 144 18.94 -6.31 -2.40
C SER A 144 18.07 -6.92 -1.30
N VAL A 145 17.95 -8.24 -1.28
CA VAL A 145 17.22 -8.97 -0.24
C VAL A 145 18.13 -9.96 0.41
N GLU A 146 18.27 -9.84 1.72
CA GLU A 146 19.12 -10.70 2.55
C GLU A 146 18.29 -11.37 3.65
N PRO A 147 18.72 -12.55 4.14
CA PRO A 147 18.16 -13.12 5.36
C PRO A 147 18.27 -12.13 6.52
N GLY A 148 17.21 -11.99 7.29
CA GLY A 148 17.20 -11.18 8.50
C GLY A 148 17.79 -11.91 9.71
N ASN A 149 17.68 -11.29 10.88
CA ASN A 149 18.23 -11.84 12.13
C ASN A 149 17.41 -13.02 12.65
N ASP A 150 16.12 -13.04 12.35
CA ASP A 150 15.20 -14.07 12.83
C ASP A 150 14.83 -15.07 11.72
N THR A 151 14.50 -16.29 12.10
CA THR A 151 14.04 -17.32 11.17
C THR A 151 12.74 -16.86 10.50
N GLY A 152 12.75 -16.82 9.17
CA GLY A 152 11.60 -16.38 8.39
C GLY A 152 11.54 -14.87 8.15
N GLU A 153 12.59 -14.18 8.50
CA GLU A 153 12.76 -12.76 8.21
C GLU A 153 13.72 -12.56 7.04
N PHE A 154 13.40 -11.59 6.20
CA PHE A 154 14.24 -11.10 5.12
C PHE A 154 14.22 -9.57 5.15
N VAL A 155 15.31 -8.96 4.76
CA VAL A 155 15.46 -7.51 4.73
C VAL A 155 15.76 -7.07 3.31
N ALA A 156 14.87 -6.27 2.76
CA ALA A 156 15.07 -5.61 1.47
C ALA A 156 15.62 -4.21 1.71
N ARG A 157 16.78 -3.91 1.12
CA ARG A 157 17.44 -2.60 1.19
C ARG A 157 17.64 -2.03 -0.20
N PRO A 158 17.53 -0.70 -0.35
CA PRO A 158 17.94 -0.06 -1.60
C PRO A 158 19.44 -0.22 -1.78
N GLU A 159 19.88 -0.35 -3.04
CA GLU A 159 21.30 -0.46 -3.35
C GLU A 159 22.09 0.77 -2.90
N PRO A 160 23.31 0.58 -2.40
CA PRO A 160 24.18 1.68 -2.02
C PRO A 160 24.43 2.64 -3.21
N GLY A 161 24.31 3.93 -2.95
CA GLY A 161 24.45 4.96 -3.98
C GLY A 161 23.16 5.24 -4.78
N SER A 162 22.10 4.50 -4.55
CA SER A 162 20.77 4.86 -5.07
C SER A 162 20.26 6.14 -4.43
N MET A 163 19.25 6.74 -5.04
CA MET A 163 18.64 7.97 -4.53
C MET A 163 18.03 7.74 -3.13
N ILE A 164 17.35 6.61 -2.91
CA ILE A 164 16.80 6.27 -1.60
C ILE A 164 17.91 6.10 -0.56
N SER A 165 18.95 5.32 -0.86
CA SER A 165 20.01 5.06 0.11
C SER A 165 20.80 6.33 0.47
N SER A 166 20.91 7.27 -0.45
CA SER A 166 21.55 8.57 -0.22
C SER A 166 20.71 9.46 0.70
N LYS A 167 19.39 9.47 0.52
CA LYS A 167 18.46 10.29 1.31
C LYS A 167 18.12 9.64 2.65
N PHE A 168 17.89 8.33 2.63
CA PHE A 168 17.52 7.53 3.80
C PHE A 168 18.46 6.33 3.95
N PRO A 169 19.65 6.52 4.50
CA PRO A 169 20.67 5.45 4.61
C PRO A 169 20.22 4.23 5.41
N GLN A 170 19.20 4.37 6.25
CA GLN A 170 18.65 3.31 7.07
C GLN A 170 17.33 2.73 6.54
N ALA A 171 16.85 3.24 5.39
CA ALA A 171 15.59 2.78 4.83
C ALA A 171 15.66 1.30 4.47
N GLN A 172 14.64 0.56 4.89
CA GLN A 172 14.49 -0.85 4.56
C GLN A 172 13.04 -1.29 4.65
N PHE A 173 12.74 -2.40 3.98
CA PHE A 173 11.55 -3.18 4.25
C PHE A 173 11.94 -4.51 4.87
N ARG A 174 11.29 -4.88 5.97
CA ARG A 174 11.38 -6.24 6.49
C ARG A 174 10.23 -7.07 5.97
N ILE A 175 10.57 -8.22 5.44
CA ILE A 175 9.64 -9.22 4.94
C ILE A 175 9.60 -10.35 5.96
N VAL A 176 8.48 -10.53 6.62
CA VAL A 176 8.33 -11.52 7.69
C VAL A 176 7.38 -12.62 7.22
N VAL A 177 7.88 -13.83 7.08
CA VAL A 177 7.09 -15.01 6.75
C VAL A 177 6.52 -15.60 8.04
N ASN A 178 5.22 -15.44 8.25
CA ASN A 178 4.51 -15.88 9.46
C ASN A 178 3.93 -17.31 9.31
N SER A 179 4.36 -18.04 8.30
CA SER A 179 3.83 -19.35 8.00
C SER A 179 4.66 -20.46 8.66
N LYS A 180 3.96 -21.46 9.17
CA LYS A 180 4.57 -22.72 9.61
C LYS A 180 4.89 -23.67 8.45
N SER A 181 4.48 -23.31 7.23
CA SER A 181 4.74 -24.11 6.04
C SER A 181 6.22 -24.07 5.69
N ASN A 182 6.77 -25.22 5.28
CA ASN A 182 8.11 -25.27 4.74
C ASN A 182 8.17 -24.48 3.42
N TYR A 183 9.10 -23.56 3.32
CA TYR A 183 9.37 -22.77 2.12
C TYR A 183 10.88 -22.70 1.86
N LYS A 184 11.21 -22.29 0.65
CA LYS A 184 12.56 -21.88 0.23
C LYS A 184 12.46 -20.50 -0.41
N SER A 185 13.47 -19.69 -0.20
CA SER A 185 13.61 -18.39 -0.86
C SER A 185 14.64 -18.51 -1.99
N PHE A 186 14.38 -17.76 -3.05
CA PHE A 186 15.21 -17.69 -4.25
C PHE A 186 15.22 -16.25 -4.76
N GLY A 187 16.22 -15.92 -5.57
CA GLY A 187 16.22 -14.77 -6.44
C GLY A 187 15.62 -15.10 -7.82
N ASP A 188 16.02 -14.34 -8.82
CA ASP A 188 15.57 -14.51 -10.19
C ASP A 188 16.04 -15.83 -10.83
N GLU A 189 17.08 -16.47 -10.29
CA GLU A 189 17.57 -17.76 -10.77
C GLU A 189 16.49 -18.86 -10.80
N ALA A 190 15.47 -18.75 -9.96
CA ALA A 190 14.33 -19.68 -9.98
C ALA A 190 13.46 -19.55 -11.23
N LEU A 191 13.62 -18.47 -12.00
CA LEU A 191 12.86 -18.18 -13.21
C LEU A 191 13.62 -18.56 -14.49
N HIS A 192 14.94 -18.81 -14.40
CA HIS A 192 15.79 -19.05 -15.54
C HIS A 192 16.13 -20.52 -15.71
N TRP A 193 16.28 -20.93 -16.96
CA TRP A 193 16.53 -22.33 -17.35
C TRP A 193 17.90 -22.82 -16.92
N ASP A 194 18.86 -21.91 -16.82
CA ASP A 194 20.23 -22.19 -16.41
C ASP A 194 20.43 -22.12 -14.89
N LEU A 195 19.38 -21.77 -14.16
CA LEU A 195 19.36 -21.61 -12.71
C LEU A 195 20.40 -20.60 -12.18
N LYS A 196 20.67 -19.57 -12.99
CA LYS A 196 21.58 -18.48 -12.61
C LYS A 196 20.80 -17.16 -12.52
N SER A 197 21.25 -16.30 -11.63
CA SER A 197 20.73 -14.93 -11.58
C SER A 197 21.22 -14.13 -12.79
N HIS A 198 20.31 -13.36 -13.38
CA HIS A 198 20.56 -12.43 -14.46
C HIS A 198 20.49 -10.97 -13.98
N GLY A 199 20.43 -10.78 -12.66
CA GLY A 199 20.41 -9.46 -12.04
C GLY A 199 19.03 -8.82 -11.98
N ASP A 200 17.97 -9.60 -12.18
CA ASP A 200 16.60 -9.12 -12.03
C ASP A 200 16.19 -9.08 -10.55
N PRO A 201 15.58 -8.00 -10.06
CA PRO A 201 15.28 -7.80 -8.65
C PRO A 201 14.04 -8.59 -8.20
N PHE A 202 14.11 -9.92 -8.32
CA PHE A 202 13.08 -10.82 -7.83
C PHE A 202 13.42 -11.40 -6.46
N PHE A 203 12.42 -11.47 -5.61
CA PHE A 203 12.43 -12.29 -4.41
C PHE A 203 11.29 -13.30 -4.48
N ILE A 204 11.64 -14.58 -4.53
CA ILE A 204 10.70 -15.67 -4.77
C ILE A 204 10.65 -16.59 -3.56
N LEU A 205 9.44 -16.93 -3.14
CA LEU A 205 9.17 -17.93 -2.13
C LEU A 205 8.47 -19.14 -2.75
N GLU A 206 9.14 -20.28 -2.75
CA GLU A 206 8.53 -21.57 -3.08
C GLU A 206 8.03 -22.22 -1.78
N VAL A 207 6.71 -22.39 -1.66
CA VAL A 207 6.06 -22.98 -0.50
C VAL A 207 5.64 -24.40 -0.79
N LYS A 208 6.09 -25.35 0.01
CA LYS A 208 5.66 -26.74 -0.06
C LYS A 208 4.15 -26.85 0.19
N ARG A 209 3.60 -28.03 -0.04
CA ARG A 209 2.18 -28.31 0.08
C ARG A 209 1.57 -27.74 1.36
N THR A 210 0.65 -26.78 1.19
CA THR A 210 0.03 -26.03 2.29
C THR A 210 -1.43 -25.69 1.99
N ASN A 211 -2.22 -25.49 3.02
CA ASN A 211 -3.55 -24.88 2.93
C ASN A 211 -3.57 -23.44 3.43
N ARG A 212 -2.45 -22.95 3.95
CA ARG A 212 -2.34 -21.60 4.47
C ARG A 212 -0.91 -21.09 4.39
N PHE A 213 -0.76 -19.87 3.95
CA PHE A 213 0.51 -19.14 3.95
C PHE A 213 0.27 -17.69 4.32
N SER A 214 1.20 -17.06 5.01
CA SER A 214 1.11 -15.64 5.36
C SER A 214 2.48 -14.99 5.43
N MET A 215 2.53 -13.73 5.00
CA MET A 215 3.71 -12.87 5.08
C MET A 215 3.31 -11.43 5.35
N SER A 216 4.23 -10.65 5.86
CA SER A 216 4.04 -9.23 6.15
C SER A 216 5.21 -8.41 5.62
N PHE A 217 4.92 -7.21 5.14
CA PHE A 217 5.91 -6.19 4.81
C PHE A 217 5.85 -5.11 5.87
N VAL A 218 6.99 -4.75 6.43
CA VAL A 218 7.14 -3.68 7.43
C VAL A 218 8.11 -2.65 6.89
N GLY A 219 7.64 -1.42 6.72
CA GLY A 219 8.47 -0.33 6.26
C GLY A 219 9.18 0.36 7.40
N GLU A 220 10.45 0.68 7.22
CA GLU A 220 11.30 1.36 8.20
C GLU A 220 12.18 2.39 7.49
N VAL A 221 11.93 3.67 7.74
CA VAL A 221 12.79 4.76 7.21
C VAL A 221 13.71 5.29 8.29
N CYS A 222 13.18 5.61 9.46
CA CYS A 222 13.89 6.32 10.52
C CYS A 222 14.07 5.48 11.79
N ALA A 223 13.26 4.46 12.00
CA ALA A 223 13.28 3.67 13.21
C ALA A 223 12.86 2.21 12.95
N ALA A 224 13.58 1.29 13.57
CA ALA A 224 13.21 -0.11 13.55
C ALA A 224 11.90 -0.34 14.31
N VAL A 225 11.02 -1.14 13.71
CA VAL A 225 9.79 -1.60 14.34
C VAL A 225 10.03 -2.92 15.07
N SER A 226 9.59 -3.04 16.32
CA SER A 226 9.77 -4.29 17.07
C SER A 226 9.04 -5.46 16.40
N ILE A 227 9.78 -6.48 16.00
CA ILE A 227 9.26 -7.69 15.33
C ILE A 227 8.47 -8.58 16.27
N GLU A 228 8.80 -8.61 17.54
CA GLU A 228 8.13 -9.51 18.52
C GLU A 228 6.61 -9.39 18.51
N LYS A 229 6.09 -8.30 17.95
CA LYS A 229 4.66 -7.98 17.85
C LYS A 229 4.05 -8.20 16.49
N ILE A 230 4.83 -8.60 15.47
CA ILE A 230 4.28 -8.80 14.12
C ILE A 230 3.57 -10.15 14.06
N LYS A 231 2.25 -10.10 14.18
CA LYS A 231 1.37 -11.26 14.04
C LYS A 231 0.51 -11.11 12.79
N ASN A 232 0.60 -12.10 11.92
CA ASN A 232 -0.26 -12.20 10.75
C ASN A 232 -1.17 -13.43 10.93
N ASN A 233 -2.35 -13.22 11.51
CA ASN A 233 -3.35 -14.24 11.76
C ASN A 233 -4.74 -13.61 11.87
N ASP A 234 -5.80 -14.44 11.95
CA ASP A 234 -7.20 -13.96 12.01
C ASP A 234 -7.49 -13.05 13.18
N LYS A 235 -6.89 -13.32 14.34
CA LYS A 235 -7.09 -12.47 15.51
C LYS A 235 -6.51 -11.07 15.26
N GLN A 236 -5.32 -10.99 14.66
CA GLN A 236 -4.72 -9.71 14.34
C GLN A 236 -5.52 -8.98 13.24
N PHE A 237 -5.98 -9.70 12.22
CA PHE A 237 -6.85 -9.13 11.21
C PHE A 237 -8.10 -8.49 11.83
N ALA A 238 -8.79 -9.21 12.73
CA ALA A 238 -9.97 -8.66 13.40
C ALA A 238 -9.66 -7.41 14.24
N ILE A 239 -8.52 -7.40 14.93
CA ILE A 239 -8.06 -6.23 15.70
C ILE A 239 -7.77 -5.05 14.76
N ASP A 240 -7.05 -5.27 13.67
CA ASP A 240 -6.70 -4.22 12.71
C ASP A 240 -7.96 -3.65 12.02
N CYS A 241 -8.98 -4.49 11.74
CA CYS A 241 -10.28 -4.03 11.25
C CYS A 241 -11.03 -3.16 12.27
N LEU A 242 -11.01 -3.54 13.54
CA LEU A 242 -11.62 -2.72 14.61
C LEU A 242 -10.92 -1.35 14.74
N HIS A 243 -9.60 -1.32 14.63
CA HIS A 243 -8.85 -0.06 14.63
C HIS A 243 -9.19 0.81 13.41
N ALA A 244 -9.38 0.20 12.23
CA ALA A 244 -9.81 0.94 11.04
C ALA A 244 -11.21 1.52 11.19
N GLN A 245 -12.14 0.77 11.78
CA GLN A 245 -13.49 1.25 12.07
C GLN A 245 -13.47 2.40 13.10
N ALA A 246 -12.63 2.28 14.13
CA ALA A 246 -12.48 3.35 15.13
C ALA A 246 -11.91 4.63 14.51
N ALA A 247 -10.90 4.51 13.65
CA ALA A 247 -10.34 5.64 12.89
C ALA A 247 -11.39 6.28 11.98
N LEU A 248 -12.19 5.48 11.29
CA LEU A 248 -13.29 5.99 10.47
C LEU A 248 -14.31 6.77 11.31
N LYS A 249 -14.68 6.26 12.47
CA LYS A 249 -15.61 6.95 13.38
C LYS A 249 -15.06 8.31 13.82
N ASP A 250 -13.77 8.42 14.07
CA ASP A 250 -13.11 9.70 14.36
C ASP A 250 -13.17 10.63 13.14
N MET A 251 -12.85 10.14 11.94
CA MET A 251 -12.89 10.92 10.70
C MET A 251 -14.30 11.41 10.33
N SER A 252 -15.32 10.63 10.59
CA SER A 252 -16.73 10.98 10.31
C SER A 252 -17.42 11.73 11.45
N LEU A 253 -16.71 12.04 12.54
CA LEU A 253 -17.28 12.58 13.78
C LEU A 253 -18.46 11.75 14.31
N GLY A 254 -18.53 10.49 13.95
CA GLY A 254 -19.63 9.60 14.27
C GLY A 254 -20.96 9.98 13.63
N LEU A 255 -20.95 10.79 12.57
CA LEU A 255 -22.16 11.15 11.83
C LEU A 255 -22.82 9.90 11.25
N SER A 256 -24.14 9.87 11.37
CA SER A 256 -24.98 8.89 10.71
C SER A 256 -26.20 9.58 10.13
N LEU A 257 -26.55 9.24 8.91
CA LEU A 257 -27.75 9.72 8.24
C LEU A 257 -28.86 8.66 8.42
N LYS A 258 -30.05 9.13 8.75
CA LYS A 258 -31.24 8.28 8.89
C LYS A 258 -32.38 8.88 8.10
N GLY A 259 -33.11 8.06 7.37
CA GLY A 259 -34.29 8.47 6.61
C GLY A 259 -34.81 7.30 5.78
N ASP A 260 -36.04 7.43 5.31
CA ASP A 260 -36.72 6.40 4.53
C ASP A 260 -36.52 6.58 3.01
N ASN A 261 -35.47 7.32 2.63
CA ASN A 261 -35.15 7.61 1.24
C ASN A 261 -33.90 6.84 0.82
N ALA A 262 -33.95 6.15 -0.32
CA ALA A 262 -32.84 5.40 -0.91
C ALA A 262 -31.58 6.25 -1.14
N ASP A 263 -31.74 7.56 -1.41
CA ASP A 263 -30.59 8.47 -1.57
C ASP A 263 -29.86 8.69 -0.25
N ILE A 264 -30.58 8.76 0.87
CA ILE A 264 -29.99 8.88 2.21
C ILE A 264 -29.20 7.61 2.55
N GLU A 265 -29.76 6.43 2.26
CA GLU A 265 -29.06 5.16 2.43
C GLU A 265 -27.80 5.10 1.56
N ALA A 266 -27.89 5.52 0.30
CA ALA A 266 -26.75 5.56 -0.62
C ALA A 266 -25.64 6.52 -0.13
N ILE A 267 -26.00 7.69 0.37
CA ILE A 267 -25.04 8.64 0.96
C ILE A 267 -24.39 8.04 2.21
N GLN A 268 -25.18 7.42 3.09
CA GLN A 268 -24.67 6.77 4.28
C GLN A 268 -23.68 5.64 3.93
N GLU A 269 -23.95 4.86 2.89
CA GLU A 269 -23.08 3.78 2.42
C GLU A 269 -21.75 4.31 1.85
N ILE A 270 -21.77 5.43 1.13
CA ILE A 270 -20.58 6.00 0.49
C ILE A 270 -19.72 6.88 1.42
N MET A 271 -20.31 7.40 2.48
CA MET A 271 -19.63 8.32 3.43
C MET A 271 -18.29 7.79 3.97
N PRO A 272 -18.17 6.50 4.38
CA PRO A 272 -16.89 5.93 4.81
C PRO A 272 -15.77 6.09 3.79
N TRP A 273 -16.11 5.92 2.52
CA TRP A 273 -15.15 6.00 1.41
C TRP A 273 -14.70 7.43 1.15
N TYR A 274 -15.60 8.42 1.29
CA TYR A 274 -15.23 9.83 1.23
C TYR A 274 -14.27 10.22 2.34
N CYS A 275 -14.54 9.81 3.57
CA CYS A 275 -13.65 10.07 4.70
C CYS A 275 -12.26 9.45 4.48
N MET A 276 -12.22 8.21 4.03
CA MET A 276 -10.96 7.53 3.74
C MET A 276 -10.18 8.19 2.59
N ASN A 277 -10.86 8.55 1.52
CA ASN A 277 -10.24 9.22 0.39
C ASN A 277 -9.65 10.57 0.79
N ALA A 278 -10.36 11.35 1.60
CA ALA A 278 -9.86 12.62 2.10
C ALA A 278 -8.57 12.44 2.91
N VAL A 279 -8.55 11.47 3.84
CA VAL A 279 -7.35 11.18 4.64
C VAL A 279 -6.22 10.62 3.80
N THR A 280 -6.51 9.73 2.84
CA THR A 280 -5.51 9.18 1.94
C THR A 280 -4.90 10.28 1.07
N HIS A 281 -5.72 11.19 0.56
CA HIS A 281 -5.26 12.33 -0.23
C HIS A 281 -4.36 13.27 0.59
N PHE A 282 -4.71 13.49 1.85
CA PHE A 282 -3.96 14.35 2.73
C PHE A 282 -2.65 13.72 3.24
N LEU A 283 -2.71 12.47 3.70
CA LEU A 283 -1.57 11.81 4.35
C LEU A 283 -0.61 11.15 3.38
N THR A 284 -1.11 10.72 2.24
CA THR A 284 -0.31 10.12 1.19
C THR A 284 -0.46 10.93 -0.08
N PRO A 285 0.53 11.71 -0.43
CA PRO A 285 0.58 12.42 -1.72
C PRO A 285 0.53 11.49 -2.92
N HIS A 286 0.62 10.21 -2.67
CA HIS A 286 0.28 9.17 -3.64
C HIS A 286 -1.19 9.18 -4.00
N GLY A 287 -2.02 9.80 -3.18
CA GLY A 287 -3.44 9.70 -3.22
C GLY A 287 -4.10 9.64 -4.58
N LEU A 288 -5.24 10.15 -4.66
CA LEU A 288 -6.07 10.06 -5.86
C LEU A 288 -5.55 10.87 -7.05
N GLU A 289 -4.68 11.83 -6.79
CA GLU A 289 -4.25 12.79 -7.79
C GLU A 289 -3.07 12.32 -8.63
N GLN A 290 -2.11 11.69 -7.98
CA GLN A 290 -0.92 11.17 -8.65
C GLN A 290 -0.67 9.75 -8.24
N PHE A 291 -1.12 8.85 -9.05
CA PHE A 291 -1.05 7.43 -8.77
C PHE A 291 0.38 6.92 -8.48
N GLY A 292 1.36 7.52 -9.10
CA GLY A 292 2.77 7.23 -8.84
C GLY A 292 3.30 7.74 -7.50
N GLY A 293 2.50 8.47 -6.74
CA GLY A 293 2.87 8.93 -5.42
C GLY A 293 3.97 9.95 -5.40
N ALA A 294 3.92 10.92 -6.29
CA ALA A 294 5.06 11.79 -6.51
C ALA A 294 5.15 12.93 -5.51
N ALA A 295 4.08 13.70 -5.30
CA ALA A 295 4.19 14.96 -4.58
C ALA A 295 2.85 15.44 -4.02
N TRP A 296 2.90 16.39 -3.12
CA TRP A 296 1.75 17.18 -2.74
C TRP A 296 1.53 18.31 -3.76
N GLY A 297 0.33 18.37 -4.33
CA GLY A 297 -0.13 19.57 -5.01
C GLY A 297 -0.41 20.66 -3.98
N THR A 298 0.22 21.80 -4.12
CA THR A 298 0.13 22.90 -3.13
C THR A 298 -1.33 23.34 -2.93
N ARG A 299 -2.06 23.52 -4.01
CA ARG A 299 -3.49 23.87 -3.94
C ARG A 299 -4.32 22.75 -3.34
N ASP A 300 -4.05 21.52 -3.70
CA ASP A 300 -4.88 20.38 -3.35
C ASP A 300 -4.85 20.09 -1.86
N VAL A 301 -3.69 20.21 -1.22
CA VAL A 301 -3.58 20.07 0.26
C VAL A 301 -4.11 21.28 1.02
N SER A 302 -4.13 22.47 0.38
CA SER A 302 -4.63 23.71 0.99
C SER A 302 -6.16 23.84 0.97
N GLN A 303 -6.84 23.05 0.15
CA GLN A 303 -8.31 23.10 0.01
C GLN A 303 -8.97 21.99 0.82
N GLY A 304 -9.43 20.93 0.17
CA GLY A 304 -10.24 19.89 0.80
C GLY A 304 -9.62 19.24 2.05
N PRO A 305 -8.34 18.80 2.04
CA PRO A 305 -7.72 18.21 3.21
C PRO A 305 -7.62 19.17 4.40
N PHE A 306 -7.35 20.45 4.14
CA PHE A 306 -7.30 21.46 5.20
C PHE A 306 -8.69 21.72 5.81
N ASP A 307 -9.74 21.84 4.97
CA ASP A 307 -11.12 21.96 5.42
C ASP A 307 -11.56 20.75 6.25
N LEU A 308 -11.14 19.55 5.87
CA LEU A 308 -11.38 18.35 6.66
C LEU A 308 -10.76 18.47 8.06
N LEU A 309 -9.50 18.87 8.15
CA LEU A 309 -8.82 19.04 9.45
C LEU A 309 -9.50 20.08 10.33
N LEU A 310 -9.95 21.20 9.76
CA LEU A 310 -10.71 22.22 10.49
C LEU A 310 -12.05 21.65 10.99
N THR A 311 -12.78 20.95 10.12
CA THR A 311 -14.05 20.32 10.47
C THR A 311 -13.89 19.31 11.60
N LEU A 312 -12.82 18.51 11.55
CA LEU A 312 -12.48 17.54 12.59
C LEU A 312 -11.84 18.15 13.84
N GLN A 313 -11.66 19.47 13.87
CA GLN A 313 -10.98 20.21 14.96
C GLN A 313 -9.53 19.73 15.19
N LYS A 314 -8.86 19.24 14.14
CA LYS A 314 -7.46 18.82 14.18
C LYS A 314 -6.54 20.03 13.92
N TYR A 315 -6.60 21.00 14.84
CA TYR A 315 -5.95 22.30 14.67
C TYR A 315 -4.42 22.24 14.67
N ASP A 316 -3.83 21.29 15.37
CA ASP A 316 -2.37 21.15 15.41
C ASP A 316 -1.85 20.58 14.07
N GLU A 317 -2.57 19.64 13.49
CA GLU A 317 -2.29 19.10 12.16
C GLU A 317 -2.52 20.19 11.09
N ALA A 318 -3.61 20.92 11.18
CA ALA A 318 -3.87 22.05 10.28
C ALA A 318 -2.73 23.10 10.34
N LYS A 319 -2.27 23.49 11.54
CA LYS A 319 -1.11 24.38 11.71
C LYS A 319 0.16 23.80 11.11
N GLN A 320 0.35 22.49 11.19
CA GLN A 320 1.51 21.84 10.58
C GLN A 320 1.46 21.91 9.05
N VAL A 321 0.29 21.69 8.44
CA VAL A 321 0.09 21.89 6.99
C VAL A 321 0.48 23.31 6.60
N LEU A 322 -0.06 24.31 7.29
CA LEU A 322 0.27 25.71 7.02
C LEU A 322 1.77 25.98 7.15
N ARG A 323 2.40 25.54 8.23
CA ARG A 323 3.85 25.71 8.42
C ARG A 323 4.64 25.09 7.27
N THR A 324 4.25 23.89 6.85
CA THR A 324 4.93 23.21 5.75
C THR A 324 4.74 23.97 4.43
N LEU A 325 3.52 24.43 4.13
CA LEU A 325 3.26 25.24 2.93
C LEU A 325 4.08 26.52 2.94
N PHE A 326 4.01 27.32 3.99
CA PHE A 326 4.68 28.60 4.06
C PHE A 326 6.19 28.50 4.13
N SER A 327 6.75 27.43 4.68
CA SER A 327 8.20 27.19 4.65
C SER A 327 8.75 26.80 3.27
N ASN A 328 7.87 26.41 2.36
CA ASN A 328 8.21 26.08 0.97
C ASN A 328 7.86 27.22 -0.02
N GLN A 329 7.63 28.42 0.45
CA GLN A 329 7.41 29.57 -0.39
C GLN A 329 8.68 29.93 -1.19
N ASN A 330 8.54 30.22 -2.46
CA ASN A 330 9.63 30.71 -3.28
C ASN A 330 10.05 32.14 -2.89
N ALA A 331 11.28 32.51 -3.19
CA ALA A 331 11.78 33.87 -2.95
C ALA A 331 10.97 34.96 -3.68
N ALA A 332 10.27 34.60 -4.75
CA ALA A 332 9.38 35.50 -5.50
C ALA A 332 8.03 35.74 -4.79
N GLY A 333 7.76 35.04 -3.69
CA GLY A 333 6.51 35.16 -2.94
C GLY A 333 5.39 34.22 -3.39
N ASP A 334 5.60 33.44 -4.41
CA ASP A 334 4.70 32.41 -4.89
C ASP A 334 5.07 31.03 -4.30
N TRP A 335 4.30 29.99 -4.63
CA TRP A 335 4.56 28.62 -4.21
C TRP A 335 4.78 27.70 -5.41
N PRO A 336 5.61 26.63 -5.24
CA PRO A 336 5.70 25.61 -6.26
C PRO A 336 4.33 24.93 -6.43
N GLN A 337 4.00 24.52 -7.63
CA GLN A 337 2.76 23.78 -7.90
C GLN A 337 2.77 22.46 -7.14
N TRP A 338 3.91 21.79 -7.08
CA TRP A 338 4.13 20.56 -6.35
C TRP A 338 5.40 20.63 -5.53
N TRP A 339 5.42 19.88 -4.45
CA TRP A 339 6.61 19.64 -3.67
C TRP A 339 6.52 18.27 -2.98
N MET A 340 7.67 17.64 -2.76
CA MET A 340 7.79 16.39 -2.02
C MET A 340 7.64 16.68 -0.52
N PHE A 341 7.03 15.76 0.20
CA PHE A 341 6.78 15.91 1.63
C PHE A 341 8.09 16.10 2.44
N ASP A 342 9.15 15.42 2.04
CA ASP A 342 10.48 15.53 2.64
C ASP A 342 11.32 16.70 2.10
N SER A 343 10.70 17.56 1.30
CA SER A 343 11.35 18.68 0.60
C SER A 343 12.46 18.25 -0.39
N TYR A 344 12.47 17.01 -0.80
CA TYR A 344 13.50 16.45 -1.67
C TYR A 344 13.41 17.01 -3.10
N PHE A 345 12.20 17.23 -3.59
CA PHE A 345 11.93 17.84 -4.87
C PHE A 345 10.95 19.01 -4.73
N ASN A 346 11.45 20.21 -4.73
CA ASN A 346 10.61 21.36 -4.98
C ASN A 346 10.61 21.63 -6.50
N VAL A 347 9.59 21.13 -7.16
CA VAL A 347 9.41 21.42 -8.58
C VAL A 347 8.69 22.73 -8.72
N ARG A 348 9.40 23.76 -9.16
CA ARG A 348 8.77 24.95 -9.67
C ARG A 348 8.25 24.65 -11.06
N ALA A 349 6.97 24.37 -11.18
CA ALA A 349 6.30 24.32 -12.47
C ALA A 349 6.15 25.73 -13.05
N ALA A 350 5.85 25.81 -14.35
CA ALA A 350 5.55 27.09 -15.01
C ALA A 350 4.39 27.84 -14.32
N ASP A 351 3.45 27.10 -13.73
CA ASP A 351 2.34 27.64 -12.96
C ASP A 351 2.64 27.57 -11.46
N CYS A 352 3.11 28.67 -10.90
CA CYS A 352 3.24 28.83 -9.46
C CYS A 352 1.96 29.42 -8.89
N HIS A 353 1.61 29.02 -7.68
CA HIS A 353 0.42 29.53 -6.99
C HIS A 353 0.78 30.75 -6.14
N GLY A 354 0.27 31.93 -6.52
CA GLY A 354 0.46 33.16 -5.79
C GLY A 354 -0.59 33.42 -4.72
N ASP A 355 -1.66 32.61 -4.69
CA ASP A 355 -2.87 32.86 -3.92
C ASP A 355 -3.12 31.81 -2.81
N VAL A 356 -2.10 31.05 -2.43
CA VAL A 356 -2.20 30.01 -1.39
C VAL A 356 -2.78 30.51 -0.08
N TYR A 357 -2.43 31.74 0.29
CA TYR A 357 -2.94 32.34 1.53
C TYR A 357 -4.46 32.55 1.54
N TYR A 358 -5.10 32.65 0.38
CA TYR A 358 -6.56 32.72 0.30
C TYR A 358 -7.24 31.38 0.55
N TRP A 359 -6.56 30.28 0.25
CA TRP A 359 -7.10 28.94 0.49
C TRP A 359 -6.91 28.50 1.94
N CYS A 360 -5.85 28.94 2.59
CA CYS A 360 -5.56 28.66 3.97
C CYS A 360 -6.22 29.68 4.92
#